data_864660e3b3417b1a8946945ea451034e
#
_entry.id   864660e3b3417b1a8946945ea451034e
#
_cell.length_a   1.000
_cell.length_b   1.000
_cell.length_c   1.000
_cell.angle_alpha   90.00
_cell.angle_beta   90.00
_cell.angle_gamma   90.00
#
_symmetry.space_group_name_H-M   'P 1'
#
loop_
_entity.id
_entity.type
_entity.pdbx_description
1 polymer ?
#
loop_
_entity_poly.entity_id
_entity_poly.type
_entity_poly.pdbx_seq_one_letter_code
_entity_poly.pdbx_strand_id
1 'polypeptide(L)'
;SAIDFTTFSSDYRDFQVVISCLRPATDEQRIYGRFFTGTGGSQAIFDTSSEYQYAEIGQDNATLTENTTADHMRFSHTVGNDTSESASYEIIIYAVDQQGYKLARSWGVHTGHDTGRTAVDNWGNKAKLETTDVTGIRIFMQSGNITSGKFSLYGRKHS
;
A
#
# COMPACT_ATOMS: atom_id res chain seq x y z
N SER A 1 -8.72 12.10 -2.58
CA SER A 1 -7.34 12.32 -3.06
C SER A 1 -6.51 11.06 -2.90
N ALA A 2 -5.49 10.92 -3.73
CA ALA A 2 -4.50 9.85 -3.67
C ALA A 2 -3.09 10.48 -3.72
N ILE A 3 -2.08 9.70 -3.35
CA ILE A 3 -0.67 10.02 -3.52
C ILE A 3 -0.11 9.10 -4.59
N ASP A 4 0.42 9.69 -5.65
CA ASP A 4 0.96 8.98 -6.81
C ASP A 4 2.48 9.15 -6.88
N PHE A 5 3.18 8.03 -6.86
CA PHE A 5 4.57 7.91 -7.26
C PHE A 5 4.58 7.29 -8.66
N THR A 6 4.68 8.12 -9.69
CA THR A 6 4.45 7.70 -11.07
C THR A 6 5.71 7.21 -11.78
N THR A 7 6.89 7.35 -11.17
CA THR A 7 8.15 6.94 -11.80
C THR A 7 9.02 6.17 -10.84
N PHE A 8 9.15 4.88 -11.08
CA PHE A 8 10.18 4.04 -10.48
C PHE A 8 11.42 4.11 -11.37
N SER A 9 12.56 4.54 -10.79
CA SER A 9 13.82 4.58 -11.54
C SER A 9 14.28 3.16 -11.87
N SER A 10 14.71 2.93 -13.10
CA SER A 10 15.29 1.65 -13.53
C SER A 10 16.62 1.30 -12.84
N ASP A 11 17.19 2.23 -12.06
CA ASP A 11 18.41 1.97 -11.27
C ASP A 11 18.17 1.07 -10.06
N TYR A 12 16.90 0.83 -9.72
CA TYR A 12 16.50 0.08 -8.53
C TYR A 12 15.51 -1.02 -8.89
N ARG A 13 15.61 -2.14 -8.19
CA ARG A 13 14.69 -3.26 -8.33
C ARG A 13 13.59 -3.27 -7.30
N ASP A 14 13.91 -2.81 -6.11
CA ASP A 14 12.97 -2.73 -5.00
C ASP A 14 12.75 -1.28 -4.61
N PHE A 15 11.55 -1.00 -4.12
CA PHE A 15 11.19 0.33 -3.64
C PHE A 15 10.60 0.25 -2.24
N GLN A 16 10.77 1.33 -1.51
CA GLN A 16 10.24 1.49 -0.17
C GLN A 16 9.46 2.80 -0.10
N VAL A 17 8.19 2.71 0.28
CA VAL A 17 7.37 3.87 0.62
C VAL A 17 7.30 3.97 2.13
N VAL A 18 7.64 5.13 2.66
CA VAL A 18 7.48 5.47 4.08
C VAL A 18 6.34 6.46 4.22
N ILE A 19 5.37 6.10 5.04
CA ILE A 19 4.20 6.92 5.37
C ILE A 19 4.32 7.32 6.84
N SER A 20 4.28 8.62 7.14
CA SER A 20 4.36 9.12 8.50
C SER A 20 3.17 9.99 8.82
N CYS A 21 2.55 9.74 9.98
CA CYS A 21 1.45 10.54 10.53
C CYS A 21 0.29 10.75 9.55
N LEU A 22 -0.08 9.70 8.81
CA LEU A 22 -1.23 9.72 7.92
C LEU A 22 -2.51 9.81 8.75
N ARG A 23 -3.41 10.69 8.31
CA ARG A 23 -4.77 10.80 8.82
C ARG A 23 -5.76 10.85 7.66
N PRO A 24 -6.78 9.99 7.62
CA PRO A 24 -7.85 10.06 6.63
C PRO A 24 -8.81 11.21 6.92
N ALA A 25 -9.57 11.63 5.93
CA ALA A 25 -10.66 12.61 6.09
C ALA A 25 -11.93 11.96 6.64
N THR A 26 -12.11 10.69 6.38
CA THR A 26 -13.24 9.88 6.83
C THR A 26 -12.71 8.88 7.86
N ASP A 27 -13.47 8.66 8.90
CA ASP A 27 -13.12 7.71 9.95
C ASP A 27 -13.13 6.26 9.46
N GLU A 28 -12.41 5.39 10.15
CA GLU A 28 -12.33 3.94 9.88
C GLU A 28 -11.87 3.58 8.45
N GLN A 29 -10.91 4.29 7.89
CA GLN A 29 -10.46 4.01 6.53
C GLN A 29 -9.19 3.18 6.49
N ARG A 30 -9.11 2.29 5.50
CA ARG A 30 -7.93 1.47 5.21
C ARG A 30 -7.04 2.14 4.18
N ILE A 31 -5.74 1.88 4.26
CA ILE A 31 -4.75 2.30 3.27
C ILE A 31 -4.69 1.23 2.18
N TYR A 32 -4.98 1.62 0.95
CA TYR A 32 -4.93 0.79 -0.24
C TYR A 32 -3.85 1.24 -1.20
N GLY A 33 -3.46 0.34 -2.11
CA GLY A 33 -2.55 0.66 -3.18
C GLY A 33 -2.88 -0.03 -4.49
N ARG A 34 -2.48 0.61 -5.59
CA ARG A 34 -2.51 0.04 -6.95
C ARG A 34 -1.22 0.39 -7.67
N PHE A 35 -0.77 -0.49 -8.53
CA PHE A 35 0.40 -0.21 -9.34
C PHE A 35 0.05 0.64 -10.58
N PHE A 36 1.03 1.41 -11.02
CA PHE A 36 1.05 1.97 -12.36
C PHE A 36 1.80 1.04 -13.30
N THR A 37 1.30 0.91 -14.52
CA THR A 37 1.90 0.15 -15.61
C THR A 37 2.04 1.03 -16.84
N GLY A 38 2.93 0.66 -17.77
CA GLY A 38 3.23 1.47 -18.94
C GLY A 38 4.21 2.61 -18.64
N THR A 39 4.62 3.35 -19.67
CA THR A 39 5.62 4.40 -19.59
C THR A 39 5.15 5.69 -20.25
N GLY A 40 5.62 6.83 -19.73
CA GLY A 40 5.31 8.14 -20.29
C GLY A 40 3.81 8.44 -20.34
N GLY A 41 3.32 8.94 -21.45
CA GLY A 41 1.91 9.31 -21.62
C GLY A 41 0.93 8.13 -21.71
N SER A 42 1.43 6.89 -21.76
CA SER A 42 0.63 5.66 -21.77
C SER A 42 0.54 4.98 -20.41
N GLN A 43 1.00 5.64 -19.35
CA GLN A 43 0.94 5.10 -18.01
C GLN A 43 -0.51 5.02 -17.52
N ALA A 44 -0.90 3.85 -17.01
CA ALA A 44 -2.24 3.57 -16.50
C ALA A 44 -2.19 2.93 -15.13
N ILE A 45 -3.24 3.14 -14.35
CA ILE A 45 -3.44 2.43 -13.09
C ILE A 45 -3.90 1.01 -13.43
N PHE A 46 -3.23 0.03 -12.82
CA PHE A 46 -3.67 -1.35 -12.87
C PHE A 46 -4.74 -1.56 -11.79
N ASP A 47 -6.00 -1.57 -12.20
CA ASP A 47 -7.16 -1.65 -11.31
C ASP A 47 -8.15 -2.76 -11.71
N THR A 48 -7.67 -3.73 -12.46
CA THR A 48 -8.47 -4.88 -12.89
C THR A 48 -8.89 -5.72 -11.68
N SER A 49 -10.17 -6.05 -11.60
CA SER A 49 -10.71 -6.91 -10.55
C SER A 49 -10.08 -8.29 -10.57
N SER A 50 -9.87 -8.88 -9.39
CA SER A 50 -9.28 -10.20 -9.20
C SER A 50 -7.78 -10.33 -9.54
N GLU A 51 -7.09 -9.21 -9.77
CA GLU A 51 -5.67 -9.21 -10.10
C GLU A 51 -4.77 -8.97 -8.88
N TYR A 52 -5.34 -8.53 -7.79
CA TYR A 52 -4.63 -8.39 -6.52
C TYR A 52 -5.06 -9.43 -5.51
N GLN A 53 -4.13 -9.79 -4.65
CA GLN A 53 -4.36 -10.62 -3.48
C GLN A 53 -3.65 -10.01 -2.28
N TYR A 54 -4.22 -10.16 -1.10
CA TYR A 54 -3.57 -9.77 0.13
C TYR A 54 -3.88 -10.77 1.25
N ALA A 55 -2.96 -10.86 2.18
CA ALA A 55 -3.10 -11.65 3.39
C ALA A 55 -2.50 -10.90 4.57
N GLU A 56 -3.09 -11.10 5.73
CA GLU A 56 -2.68 -10.52 6.99
C GLU A 56 -2.58 -11.55 8.08
N ILE A 57 -1.63 -11.38 8.97
CA ILE A 57 -1.62 -12.03 10.28
C ILE A 57 -2.19 -11.01 11.27
N GLY A 58 -3.49 -11.21 11.62
CA GLY A 58 -4.23 -10.26 12.45
C GLY A 58 -3.77 -10.20 13.90
N GLN A 59 -4.09 -9.08 14.55
CA GLN A 59 -3.74 -8.80 15.92
C GLN A 59 -4.50 -9.62 16.96
N ASP A 60 -5.75 -9.93 16.67
CA ASP A 60 -6.70 -10.48 17.64
C ASP A 60 -6.94 -11.97 17.41
N ASN A 61 -6.00 -12.82 17.69
CA ASN A 61 -6.07 -14.30 17.65
C ASN A 61 -5.35 -14.98 16.47
N ALA A 62 -4.33 -14.37 15.88
CA ALA A 62 -3.57 -14.97 14.79
C ALA A 62 -4.45 -15.49 13.62
N THR A 63 -5.59 -14.85 13.39
CA THR A 63 -6.48 -15.24 12.30
C THR A 63 -5.92 -14.71 10.99
N LEU A 64 -5.63 -15.60 10.06
CA LEU A 64 -5.27 -15.22 8.71
C LEU A 64 -6.49 -14.62 8.01
N THR A 65 -6.41 -13.34 7.64
CA THR A 65 -7.37 -12.72 6.74
C THR A 65 -6.79 -12.73 5.33
N GLU A 66 -7.50 -13.33 4.40
CA GLU A 66 -7.06 -13.46 3.00
C GLU A 66 -8.15 -12.96 2.05
N ASN A 67 -7.72 -12.28 0.98
CA ASN A 67 -8.55 -11.99 -0.19
C ASN A 67 -7.76 -12.31 -1.46
N THR A 68 -8.32 -13.15 -2.32
CA THR A 68 -7.69 -13.62 -3.55
C THR A 68 -8.25 -12.98 -4.81
N THR A 69 -9.22 -12.06 -4.69
CA THR A 69 -9.96 -11.46 -5.82
C THR A 69 -10.12 -9.94 -5.69
N ALA A 70 -9.14 -9.27 -5.11
CA ALA A 70 -9.18 -7.82 -4.93
C ALA A 70 -8.76 -7.07 -6.21
N ASP A 71 -9.16 -5.81 -6.30
CA ASP A 71 -8.73 -4.84 -7.31
C ASP A 71 -7.65 -3.88 -6.77
N HIS A 72 -7.14 -4.16 -5.57
CA HIS A 72 -6.15 -3.35 -4.86
C HIS A 72 -5.32 -4.18 -3.88
N MET A 73 -4.17 -3.66 -3.51
CA MET A 73 -3.39 -4.10 -2.35
C MET A 73 -3.97 -3.47 -1.09
N ARG A 74 -3.88 -4.18 0.03
CA ARG A 74 -4.25 -3.66 1.35
C ARG A 74 -3.01 -3.54 2.23
N PHE A 75 -2.81 -2.36 2.83
CA PHE A 75 -1.63 -2.05 3.61
C PHE A 75 -1.90 -1.82 5.09
N SER A 76 -3.17 -1.65 5.48
CA SER A 76 -3.53 -1.40 6.87
C SER A 76 -4.88 -1.96 7.26
N HIS A 77 -5.12 -2.07 8.55
CA HIS A 77 -6.44 -2.04 9.15
C HIS A 77 -7.05 -0.63 9.10
N THR A 78 -8.17 -0.46 9.78
CA THR A 78 -8.88 0.81 9.85
C THR A 78 -8.12 1.84 10.69
N VAL A 79 -7.83 2.97 10.08
CA VAL A 79 -7.18 4.13 10.67
C VAL A 79 -8.26 5.15 11.03
N GLY A 80 -8.21 5.68 12.22
CA GLY A 80 -9.12 6.72 12.67
C GLY A 80 -8.77 8.11 12.16
N ASN A 81 -9.69 9.07 12.27
CA ASN A 81 -9.55 10.43 11.75
C ASN A 81 -9.51 11.54 12.81
N ASP A 82 -9.58 11.20 14.07
CA ASP A 82 -9.47 12.18 15.15
C ASP A 82 -8.09 12.85 15.19
N THR A 83 -8.00 14.01 15.82
CA THR A 83 -6.75 14.79 15.88
C THR A 83 -5.62 14.08 16.63
N SER A 84 -5.95 13.16 17.52
CA SER A 84 -5.02 12.32 18.27
C SER A 84 -4.69 11.00 17.57
N GLU A 85 -5.34 10.71 16.45
CA GLU A 85 -5.19 9.45 15.70
C GLU A 85 -4.30 9.65 14.47
N SER A 86 -3.47 8.68 14.21
CA SER A 86 -2.60 8.67 13.03
C SER A 86 -2.10 7.28 12.74
N ALA A 87 -1.55 7.13 11.53
CA ALA A 87 -0.93 5.90 11.08
C ALA A 87 0.47 6.16 10.50
N SER A 88 1.39 5.25 10.75
CA SER A 88 2.72 5.27 10.14
C SER A 88 3.06 3.87 9.64
N TYR A 89 3.46 3.79 8.37
CA TYR A 89 3.68 2.54 7.66
C TYR A 89 4.95 2.58 6.82
N GLU A 90 5.52 1.42 6.67
CA GLU A 90 6.55 1.12 5.68
C GLU A 90 6.00 0.07 4.70
N ILE A 91 6.08 0.37 3.41
CA ILE A 91 5.67 -0.53 2.33
C ILE A 91 6.90 -0.85 1.50
N ILE A 92 7.25 -2.13 1.38
CA ILE A 92 8.33 -2.59 0.52
C ILE A 92 7.72 -3.25 -0.70
N ILE A 93 8.14 -2.81 -1.89
CA ILE A 93 7.74 -3.34 -3.18
C ILE A 93 8.96 -4.05 -3.76
N TYR A 94 8.79 -5.31 -4.13
CA TYR A 94 9.89 -6.18 -4.54
C TYR A 94 9.92 -6.38 -6.05
N ALA A 95 11.12 -6.40 -6.62
CA ALA A 95 11.43 -6.88 -7.95
C ALA A 95 10.49 -6.36 -9.05
N VAL A 96 10.29 -5.04 -9.11
CA VAL A 96 9.33 -4.40 -10.04
C VAL A 96 9.68 -4.63 -11.52
N ASP A 97 10.95 -4.87 -11.82
CA ASP A 97 11.52 -5.12 -13.15
C ASP A 97 11.52 -6.60 -13.55
N GLN A 98 11.13 -7.51 -12.66
CA GLN A 98 11.18 -8.94 -12.96
C GLN A 98 9.86 -9.45 -13.52
N GLN A 99 9.95 -10.46 -14.39
CA GLN A 99 8.78 -11.23 -14.79
C GLN A 99 8.22 -12.02 -13.61
N GLY A 100 6.92 -12.23 -13.60
CA GLY A 100 6.21 -12.91 -12.53
C GLY A 100 5.38 -11.96 -11.67
N TYR A 101 4.80 -12.50 -10.63
CA TYR A 101 3.97 -11.73 -9.71
C TYR A 101 4.75 -10.63 -9.03
N LYS A 102 4.14 -9.46 -8.93
CA LYS A 102 4.70 -8.35 -8.14
C LYS A 102 4.27 -8.50 -6.69
N LEU A 103 5.22 -8.39 -5.79
CA LEU A 103 4.99 -8.56 -4.35
C LEU A 103 5.19 -7.24 -3.63
N ALA A 104 4.36 -7.01 -2.62
CA ALA A 104 4.56 -5.93 -1.68
C ALA A 104 4.27 -6.42 -0.26
N ARG A 105 4.97 -5.85 0.69
CA ARG A 105 4.76 -6.06 2.12
C ARG A 105 4.58 -4.72 2.79
N SER A 106 3.63 -4.61 3.70
CA SER A 106 3.54 -3.47 4.59
C SER A 106 3.59 -3.90 6.05
N TRP A 107 4.14 -3.04 6.87
CA TRP A 107 4.11 -3.10 8.30
C TRP A 107 3.97 -1.69 8.86
N GLY A 108 3.35 -1.57 9.99
CA GLY A 108 3.16 -0.26 10.58
C GLY A 108 2.37 -0.29 11.86
N VAL A 109 2.14 0.92 12.34
CA VAL A 109 1.35 1.16 13.56
C VAL A 109 0.30 2.21 13.24
N HIS A 110 -0.85 2.06 13.86
CA HIS A 110 -1.91 3.06 13.80
C HIS A 110 -2.66 3.14 15.11
N THR A 111 -3.37 4.22 15.31
CA THR A 111 -4.35 4.37 16.37
C THR A 111 -5.72 4.08 15.76
N GLY A 112 -6.41 3.09 16.30
CA GLY A 112 -7.75 2.70 15.86
C GLY A 112 -8.82 3.62 16.43
N HIS A 113 -9.90 3.71 15.68
CA HIS A 113 -10.97 4.67 15.87
C HIS A 113 -11.72 4.56 17.20
N ASP A 114 -12.11 3.40 17.67
CA ASP A 114 -13.04 3.30 18.80
C ASP A 114 -12.41 3.35 20.20
N THR A 115 -11.13 3.09 20.31
CA THR A 115 -10.53 2.81 21.63
C THR A 115 -9.27 3.59 21.92
N GLY A 116 -8.78 4.40 20.98
CA GLY A 116 -7.46 5.02 21.09
C GLY A 116 -6.32 4.00 21.23
N ARG A 117 -6.58 2.73 20.93
CA ARG A 117 -5.58 1.67 21.03
C ARG A 117 -4.62 1.73 19.88
N THR A 118 -3.35 1.59 20.19
CA THR A 118 -2.31 1.38 19.18
C THR A 118 -2.40 -0.04 18.66
N ALA A 119 -2.45 -0.16 17.35
CA ALA A 119 -2.45 -1.42 16.63
C ALA A 119 -1.19 -1.56 15.77
N VAL A 120 -0.73 -2.80 15.56
CA VAL A 120 0.41 -3.14 14.71
C VAL A 120 -0.09 -4.00 13.57
N ASP A 121 0.19 -3.59 12.34
CA ASP A 121 -0.22 -4.32 11.13
C ASP A 121 0.96 -4.96 10.40
N ASN A 122 0.72 -6.10 9.78
CA ASN A 122 1.66 -6.76 8.88
C ASN A 122 0.89 -7.43 7.73
N TRP A 123 1.04 -6.88 6.52
CA TRP A 123 0.33 -7.31 5.32
C TRP A 123 1.28 -7.81 4.23
N GLY A 124 0.96 -8.96 3.63
CA GLY A 124 1.54 -9.42 2.39
C GLY A 124 0.57 -9.18 1.23
N ASN A 125 1.08 -8.68 0.12
CA ASN A 125 0.31 -8.37 -1.08
C ASN A 125 0.96 -8.96 -2.32
N LYS A 126 0.13 -9.37 -3.28
CA LYS A 126 0.54 -9.86 -4.60
C LYS A 126 -0.33 -9.22 -5.68
N ALA A 127 0.30 -8.80 -6.78
CA ALA A 127 -0.38 -8.40 -8.01
C ALA A 127 -0.01 -9.37 -9.14
N LYS A 128 -1.00 -9.78 -9.92
CA LYS A 128 -0.83 -10.71 -11.04
C LYS A 128 -0.36 -9.99 -12.32
N LEU A 129 0.72 -9.24 -12.21
CA LEU A 129 1.38 -8.52 -13.30
C LEU A 129 2.58 -9.33 -13.80
N GLU A 130 2.34 -10.46 -14.46
CA GLU A 130 3.38 -11.44 -14.80
C GLU A 130 4.36 -10.94 -15.85
N THR A 131 3.89 -10.19 -16.83
CA THR A 131 4.69 -9.77 -17.99
C THR A 131 4.79 -8.25 -18.14
N THR A 132 4.18 -7.49 -17.24
CA THR A 132 4.12 -6.04 -17.33
C THR A 132 4.98 -5.39 -16.25
N ASP A 133 5.82 -4.46 -16.65
CA ASP A 133 6.64 -3.69 -15.72
C ASP A 133 5.77 -2.75 -14.90
N VAL A 134 6.05 -2.73 -13.61
CA VAL A 134 5.47 -1.75 -12.69
C VAL A 134 6.32 -0.50 -12.72
N THR A 135 5.70 0.61 -13.04
CA THR A 135 6.38 1.91 -13.19
C THR A 135 6.11 2.88 -12.07
N GLY A 136 5.22 2.52 -11.14
CA GLY A 136 4.88 3.37 -10.01
C GLY A 136 3.83 2.75 -9.10
N ILE A 137 3.44 3.49 -8.08
CA ILE A 137 2.40 3.09 -7.14
C ILE A 137 1.49 4.29 -6.79
N ARG A 138 0.19 4.04 -6.74
CA ARG A 138 -0.81 4.91 -6.14
C ARG A 138 -1.14 4.41 -4.73
N ILE A 139 -1.18 5.33 -3.78
CA ILE A 139 -1.64 5.08 -2.40
C ILE A 139 -2.88 5.92 -2.15
N PHE A 140 -3.94 5.30 -1.64
CA PHE A 140 -5.22 5.96 -1.43
C PHE A 140 -5.97 5.36 -0.24
N MET A 141 -6.96 6.07 0.26
CA MET A 141 -7.85 5.57 1.31
C MET A 141 -8.99 4.77 0.68
N GLN A 142 -9.51 3.79 1.39
CA GLN A 142 -10.68 2.99 0.98
C GLN A 142 -11.85 3.88 0.54
N SER A 143 -12.10 4.94 1.26
CA SER A 143 -13.01 6.01 0.85
C SER A 143 -12.53 7.37 1.37
N GLY A 144 -13.05 8.45 0.79
CA GLY A 144 -12.68 9.80 1.18
C GLY A 144 -11.26 10.19 0.76
N ASN A 145 -10.70 11.17 1.44
CA ASN A 145 -9.42 11.78 1.13
C ASN A 145 -8.38 11.51 2.23
N ILE A 146 -7.12 11.74 1.91
CA ILE A 146 -6.03 11.89 2.88
C ILE A 146 -6.07 13.34 3.36
N THR A 147 -6.24 13.57 4.67
CA THR A 147 -6.24 14.91 5.28
C THR A 147 -4.82 15.39 5.52
N SER A 148 -3.95 14.52 6.03
CA SER A 148 -2.56 14.83 6.32
C SER A 148 -1.69 13.59 6.27
N GLY A 149 -0.39 13.81 6.20
CA GLY A 149 0.63 12.76 6.19
C GLY A 149 1.83 13.15 5.35
N LYS A 150 2.95 12.52 5.64
CA LYS A 150 4.16 12.65 4.82
C LYS A 150 4.43 11.31 4.14
N PHE A 151 4.69 11.37 2.84
CA PHE A 151 4.97 10.20 2.00
C PHE A 151 6.34 10.38 1.35
N SER A 152 7.18 9.36 1.46
CA SER A 152 8.51 9.36 0.87
C SER A 152 8.75 8.05 0.12
N LEU A 153 9.34 8.13 -1.08
CA LEU A 153 9.72 6.98 -1.90
C LEU A 153 11.25 6.86 -1.93
N TYR A 154 11.75 5.66 -1.73
CA TYR A 154 13.16 5.32 -1.80
C TYR A 154 13.37 4.12 -2.72
N GLY A 155 14.39 4.18 -3.58
CA GLY A 155 14.89 3.04 -4.32
C GLY A 155 15.91 2.26 -3.49
N ARG A 156 15.88 0.93 -3.57
CA ARG A 156 16.79 0.03 -2.88
C ARG A 156 17.71 -0.64 -3.90
N LYS A 157 19.03 -0.43 -3.75
CA LYS A 157 20.03 -1.14 -4.54
C LYS A 157 20.26 -2.54 -3.97
N HIS A 158 20.36 -3.50 -4.86
CA HIS A 158 20.93 -4.80 -4.55
C HIS A 158 22.41 -4.76 -4.94
N SER A 159 23.25 -5.10 -3.99
CA SER A 159 24.70 -5.31 -4.22
C SER A 159 24.93 -6.69 -4.81
#